data_239261fc9b877ca228f7dbfd97ba5a5e
#
_entry.id   239261fc9b877ca228f7dbfd97ba5a5e
#
_cell.length_a   1.000
_cell.length_b   1.000
_cell.length_c   1.000
_cell.angle_alpha   90.00
_cell.angle_beta   90.00
_cell.angle_gamma   90.00
#
_symmetry.space_group_name_H-M   'P 1'
#
loop_
_entity.id
_entity.type
_entity.pdbx_description
1 polymer ?
#
loop_
_entity_poly.entity_id
_entity_poly.type
_entity_poly.pdbx_seq_one_letter_code
_entity_poly.pdbx_strand_id
1 'polypeptide(L)'
;MKSPGQLASYFLTWSGITAMRVMAFLPLPVIRALGAGLGWLLYALVVPRRRIVHTNLALCFPERSEAERRQLARQTFVYFAQAWLDRAWLWHAPKAWVQRRVRLTGALDELAGDGATVIFLPHFVGLDAAWAAVALQMPRPSTTIYTDQSNKLVDRWILRGRRRFGNLRLFGRA
;
A
#
# COMPACT_ATOMS: atom_id res chain seq x y z
N MET A 1 4.42 -17.34 28.65
CA MET A 1 5.71 -17.19 27.92
C MET A 1 5.43 -17.35 26.42
N LYS A 2 6.01 -16.49 25.55
CA LYS A 2 5.89 -16.66 24.09
C LYS A 2 6.75 -17.83 23.63
N SER A 3 6.25 -18.63 22.68
CA SER A 3 7.05 -19.72 22.10
C SER A 3 8.26 -19.16 21.31
N PRO A 4 9.33 -19.93 21.10
CA PRO A 4 10.50 -19.48 20.32
C PRO A 4 10.11 -18.96 18.92
N GLY A 5 9.17 -19.61 18.24
CA GLY A 5 8.66 -19.17 16.94
C GLY A 5 7.89 -17.84 17.00
N GLN A 6 7.15 -17.59 18.09
CA GLN A 6 6.48 -16.31 18.31
C GLN A 6 7.49 -15.18 18.58
N LEU A 7 8.58 -15.45 19.28
CA LEU A 7 9.65 -14.48 19.51
C LEU A 7 10.36 -14.14 18.19
N ALA A 8 10.72 -15.14 17.40
CA ALA A 8 11.35 -14.93 16.10
C ALA A 8 10.46 -14.09 15.15
N SER A 9 9.17 -14.41 15.06
CA SER A 9 8.20 -13.63 14.29
C SER A 9 8.06 -12.19 14.80
N TYR A 10 8.11 -12.00 16.12
CA TYR A 10 8.08 -10.67 16.74
C TYR A 10 9.30 -9.84 16.36
N PHE A 11 10.51 -10.39 16.48
CA PHE A 11 11.74 -9.71 16.10
C PHE A 11 11.79 -9.40 14.62
N LEU A 12 11.42 -10.34 13.76
CA LEU A 12 11.37 -10.12 12.30
C LEU A 12 10.40 -8.98 11.93
N THR A 13 9.24 -8.95 12.55
CA THR A 13 8.25 -7.88 12.33
C THR A 13 8.79 -6.51 12.77
N TRP A 14 9.42 -6.44 13.95
CA TRP A 14 10.02 -5.20 14.45
C TRP A 14 11.17 -4.73 13.55
N SER A 15 12.03 -5.63 13.11
CA SER A 15 13.12 -5.32 12.18
C SER A 15 12.57 -4.76 10.86
N GLY A 16 11.51 -5.37 10.33
CA GLY A 16 10.83 -4.87 9.12
C GLY A 16 10.26 -3.47 9.31
N ILE A 17 9.54 -3.22 10.42
CA ILE A 17 8.98 -1.89 10.73
C ILE A 17 10.11 -0.85 10.91
N THR A 18 11.22 -1.23 11.56
CA THR A 18 12.37 -0.36 11.75
C THR A 18 13.04 -0.05 10.41
N ALA A 19 13.23 -1.04 9.55
CA ALA A 19 13.73 -0.84 8.20
C ALA A 19 12.86 0.13 7.39
N MET A 20 11.53 0.02 7.48
CA MET A 20 10.59 0.95 6.86
C MET A 20 10.76 2.38 7.39
N ARG A 21 11.02 2.56 8.69
CA ARG A 21 11.30 3.89 9.27
C ARG A 21 12.59 4.50 8.74
N VAL A 22 13.64 3.71 8.64
CA VAL A 22 14.93 4.16 8.08
C VAL A 22 14.79 4.49 6.59
N MET A 23 14.12 3.63 5.82
CA MET A 23 13.86 3.87 4.40
C MET A 23 13.06 5.16 4.13
N ALA A 24 12.27 5.65 5.09
CA ALA A 24 11.50 6.89 4.93
C ALA A 24 12.37 8.11 4.57
N PHE A 25 13.63 8.09 4.92
CA PHE A 25 14.60 9.17 4.68
C PHE A 25 15.39 8.99 3.37
N LEU A 26 15.24 7.86 2.70
CA LEU A 26 15.88 7.64 1.40
C LEU A 26 15.21 8.46 0.29
N PRO A 27 15.97 8.88 -0.74
CA PRO A 27 15.37 9.46 -1.94
C PRO A 27 14.35 8.52 -2.59
N LEU A 28 13.24 9.07 -3.08
CA LEU A 28 12.17 8.27 -3.68
C LEU A 28 12.66 7.34 -4.81
N PRO A 29 13.56 7.76 -5.72
CA PRO A 29 14.10 6.85 -6.74
C PRO A 29 14.78 5.61 -6.17
N VAL A 30 15.48 5.75 -5.03
CA VAL A 30 16.13 4.61 -4.35
C VAL A 30 15.07 3.64 -3.81
N ILE A 31 14.04 4.14 -3.14
CA ILE A 31 12.93 3.30 -2.65
C ILE A 31 12.25 2.58 -3.82
N ARG A 32 12.06 3.27 -4.95
CA ARG A 32 11.47 2.69 -6.17
C ARG A 32 12.37 1.61 -6.78
N ALA A 33 13.67 1.83 -6.82
CA ALA A 33 14.62 0.82 -7.30
C ALA A 33 14.65 -0.43 -6.40
N LEU A 34 14.67 -0.25 -5.08
CA LEU A 34 14.55 -1.35 -4.11
C LEU A 34 13.22 -2.11 -4.28
N GLY A 35 12.12 -1.39 -4.47
CA GLY A 35 10.81 -1.98 -4.74
C GLY A 35 10.79 -2.76 -6.06
N ALA A 36 11.43 -2.26 -7.09
CA ALA A 36 11.54 -2.98 -8.36
C ALA A 36 12.35 -4.27 -8.21
N GLY A 37 13.52 -4.22 -7.56
CA GLY A 37 14.32 -5.41 -7.28
C GLY A 37 13.56 -6.44 -6.45
N LEU A 38 12.86 -6.00 -5.39
CA LEU A 38 12.00 -6.87 -4.59
C LEU A 38 10.86 -7.48 -5.42
N GLY A 39 10.23 -6.70 -6.30
CA GLY A 39 9.16 -7.17 -7.19
C GLY A 39 9.66 -8.25 -8.15
N TRP A 40 10.84 -8.08 -8.74
CA TRP A 40 11.48 -9.10 -9.56
C TRP A 40 11.77 -10.38 -8.78
N LEU A 41 12.29 -10.26 -7.57
CA LEU A 41 12.55 -11.38 -6.68
C LEU A 41 11.26 -12.14 -6.33
N LEU A 42 10.21 -11.41 -5.97
CA LEU A 42 8.90 -12.00 -5.68
C LEU A 42 8.30 -12.69 -6.91
N TYR A 43 8.42 -12.10 -8.10
CA TYR A 43 7.99 -12.73 -9.35
C TYR A 43 8.73 -14.05 -9.61
N ALA A 44 10.02 -14.10 -9.31
CA ALA A 44 10.82 -15.31 -9.48
C ALA A 44 10.44 -16.42 -8.48
N LEU A 45 10.29 -16.05 -7.19
CA LEU A 45 10.18 -17.00 -6.09
C LEU A 45 8.74 -17.40 -5.74
N VAL A 46 7.75 -16.49 -5.88
CA VAL A 46 6.38 -16.74 -5.43
C VAL A 46 5.53 -17.35 -6.55
N VAL A 47 5.89 -18.57 -6.95
CA VAL A 47 5.27 -19.31 -8.07
C VAL A 47 3.74 -19.38 -7.99
N PRO A 48 3.10 -19.70 -6.84
CA PRO A 48 1.64 -19.78 -6.78
C PRO A 48 0.96 -18.45 -7.14
N ARG A 49 1.46 -17.33 -6.62
CA ARG A 49 0.92 -16.01 -6.95
C ARG A 49 1.15 -15.63 -8.40
N ARG A 50 2.32 -15.95 -8.93
CA ARG A 50 2.63 -15.73 -10.36
C ARG A 50 1.65 -16.48 -11.27
N ARG A 51 1.31 -17.73 -10.96
CA ARG A 51 0.32 -18.50 -11.73
C ARG A 51 -1.05 -17.80 -11.72
N ILE A 52 -1.53 -17.37 -10.55
CA ILE A 52 -2.80 -16.62 -10.43
C ILE A 52 -2.79 -15.36 -11.31
N VAL A 53 -1.70 -14.58 -11.27
CA VAL A 53 -1.60 -13.35 -12.08
C VAL A 53 -1.63 -13.70 -13.57
N HIS A 54 -0.92 -14.72 -14.02
CA HIS A 54 -0.95 -15.14 -15.43
C HIS A 54 -2.35 -15.62 -15.86
N THR A 55 -3.03 -16.41 -15.04
CA THR A 55 -4.41 -16.85 -15.32
C THR A 55 -5.35 -15.65 -15.43
N ASN A 56 -5.31 -14.71 -14.47
CA ASN A 56 -6.17 -13.53 -14.49
C ASN A 56 -5.89 -12.66 -15.72
N LEU A 57 -4.63 -12.45 -16.09
CA LEU A 57 -4.27 -11.67 -17.27
C LEU A 57 -4.72 -12.35 -18.58
N ALA A 58 -4.67 -13.68 -18.64
CA ALA A 58 -5.18 -14.41 -19.81
C ALA A 58 -6.70 -14.28 -19.96
N LEU A 59 -7.43 -14.27 -18.83
CA LEU A 59 -8.89 -14.10 -18.83
C LEU A 59 -9.32 -12.65 -19.11
N CYS A 60 -8.62 -11.67 -18.54
CA CYS A 60 -9.00 -10.26 -18.65
C CYS A 60 -8.51 -9.60 -19.95
N PHE A 61 -7.46 -10.10 -20.56
CA PHE A 61 -6.80 -9.55 -21.76
C PHE A 61 -6.48 -10.67 -22.77
N PRO A 62 -7.52 -11.39 -23.25
CA PRO A 62 -7.31 -12.49 -24.21
C PRO A 62 -6.70 -12.01 -25.53
N GLU A 63 -6.96 -10.75 -25.93
CA GLU A 63 -6.49 -10.10 -27.14
C GLU A 63 -4.97 -9.80 -27.12
N ARG A 64 -4.35 -9.75 -25.95
CA ARG A 64 -2.91 -9.49 -25.83
C ARG A 64 -2.10 -10.75 -26.05
N SER A 65 -0.94 -10.58 -26.67
CA SER A 65 0.03 -11.66 -26.84
C SER A 65 0.53 -12.20 -25.49
N GLU A 66 1.01 -13.43 -25.48
CA GLU A 66 1.59 -14.02 -24.27
C GLU A 66 2.80 -13.23 -23.75
N ALA A 67 3.59 -12.63 -24.64
CA ALA A 67 4.73 -11.80 -24.28
C ALA A 67 4.30 -10.55 -23.51
N GLU A 68 3.26 -9.85 -23.98
CA GLU A 68 2.68 -8.67 -23.32
C GLU A 68 2.08 -9.05 -21.95
N ARG A 69 1.32 -10.15 -21.86
CA ARG A 69 0.79 -10.63 -20.59
C ARG A 69 1.90 -10.99 -19.60
N ARG A 70 3.01 -11.59 -20.07
CA ARG A 70 4.19 -11.83 -19.21
C ARG A 70 4.82 -10.53 -18.70
N GLN A 71 4.92 -9.53 -19.54
CA GLN A 71 5.41 -8.20 -19.15
C GLN A 71 4.52 -7.57 -18.10
N LEU A 72 3.20 -7.57 -18.31
CA LEU A 72 2.21 -7.07 -17.34
C LEU A 72 2.30 -7.83 -16.01
N ALA A 73 2.47 -9.14 -16.04
CA ALA A 73 2.64 -9.94 -14.82
C ALA A 73 3.88 -9.49 -14.02
N ARG A 74 5.01 -9.27 -14.68
CA ARG A 74 6.23 -8.75 -14.03
C ARG A 74 5.99 -7.36 -13.42
N GLN A 75 5.37 -6.46 -14.19
CA GLN A 75 5.03 -5.10 -13.73
C GLN A 75 4.11 -5.13 -12.52
N THR A 76 3.14 -6.03 -12.48
CA THR A 76 2.24 -6.21 -11.32
C THR A 76 3.01 -6.50 -10.04
N PHE A 77 3.99 -7.39 -10.08
CA PHE A 77 4.84 -7.67 -8.91
C PHE A 77 5.72 -6.48 -8.53
N VAL A 78 6.30 -5.79 -9.53
CA VAL A 78 7.10 -4.58 -9.29
C VAL A 78 6.27 -3.49 -8.62
N TYR A 79 5.11 -3.16 -9.16
CA TYR A 79 4.24 -2.13 -8.60
C TYR A 79 3.69 -2.52 -7.22
N PHE A 80 3.36 -3.78 -7.02
CA PHE A 80 2.95 -4.28 -5.71
C PHE A 80 4.05 -4.06 -4.66
N ALA A 81 5.29 -4.44 -4.96
CA ALA A 81 6.42 -4.28 -4.06
C ALA A 81 6.74 -2.79 -3.82
N GLN A 82 6.71 -1.96 -4.86
CA GLN A 82 6.88 -0.52 -4.75
C GLN A 82 5.82 0.11 -3.85
N ALA A 83 4.54 -0.23 -4.03
CA ALA A 83 3.45 0.27 -3.20
C ALA A 83 3.57 -0.19 -1.73
N TRP A 84 4.14 -1.37 -1.49
CA TRP A 84 4.48 -1.80 -0.14
C TRP A 84 5.56 -0.94 0.49
N LEU A 85 6.65 -0.65 -0.22
CA LEU A 85 7.74 0.17 0.27
C LEU A 85 7.37 1.66 0.34
N ASP A 86 6.41 2.13 -0.44
CA ASP A 86 5.90 3.51 -0.35
C ASP A 86 5.35 3.84 1.04
N ARG A 87 4.88 2.85 1.80
CA ARG A 87 4.47 3.04 3.19
C ARG A 87 5.59 3.56 4.09
N ALA A 88 6.86 3.35 3.71
CA ALA A 88 7.99 3.92 4.43
C ALA A 88 7.87 5.45 4.50
N TRP A 89 7.84 6.11 3.34
CA TRP A 89 7.74 7.58 3.31
C TRP A 89 6.33 8.09 3.60
N LEU A 90 5.27 7.39 3.18
CA LEU A 90 3.89 7.77 3.49
C LEU A 90 3.64 7.86 4.99
N TRP A 91 4.15 6.89 5.75
CA TRP A 91 3.81 6.75 7.16
C TRP A 91 4.88 7.25 8.13
N HIS A 92 6.11 7.51 7.67
CA HIS A 92 7.22 7.88 8.55
C HIS A 92 7.95 9.17 8.15
N ALA A 93 7.93 9.58 6.87
CA ALA A 93 8.58 10.82 6.44
C ALA A 93 7.87 12.07 6.99
N PRO A 94 8.51 13.24 7.08
CA PRO A 94 7.87 14.50 7.47
C PRO A 94 6.61 14.80 6.65
N LYS A 95 5.55 15.32 7.28
CA LYS A 95 4.28 15.64 6.61
C LYS A 95 4.46 16.47 5.34
N ALA A 96 5.32 17.49 5.40
CA ALA A 96 5.63 18.35 4.25
C ALA A 96 6.23 17.59 3.05
N TRP A 97 6.98 16.50 3.30
CA TRP A 97 7.52 15.67 2.22
C TRP A 97 6.41 14.85 1.54
N VAL A 98 5.47 14.33 2.33
CA VAL A 98 4.33 13.59 1.80
C VAL A 98 3.44 14.53 0.99
N GLN A 99 3.12 15.71 1.52
CA GLN A 99 2.29 16.72 0.83
C GLN A 99 2.86 17.13 -0.55
N ARG A 100 4.18 17.23 -0.68
CA ARG A 100 4.82 17.54 -1.97
C ARG A 100 4.78 16.40 -2.98
N ARG A 101 4.61 15.15 -2.51
CA ARG A 101 4.65 13.94 -3.37
C ARG A 101 3.28 13.45 -3.80
N VAL A 102 2.23 13.81 -3.08
CA VAL A 102 0.85 13.38 -3.37
C VAL A 102 0.00 14.56 -3.76
N ARG A 103 -0.74 14.43 -4.85
CA ARG A 103 -1.68 15.44 -5.34
C ARG A 103 -2.99 14.79 -5.76
N LEU A 104 -4.10 15.32 -5.28
CA LEU A 104 -5.42 14.99 -5.82
C LEU A 104 -5.68 15.80 -7.08
N THR A 105 -6.30 15.17 -8.06
CA THR A 105 -6.76 15.78 -9.29
C THR A 105 -8.11 15.18 -9.69
N GLY A 106 -8.90 15.89 -10.45
CA GLY A 106 -10.22 15.44 -10.91
C GLY A 106 -11.36 16.30 -10.34
N ALA A 107 -12.55 15.73 -10.21
CA ALA A 107 -13.76 16.40 -9.74
C ALA A 107 -13.72 16.60 -8.21
N LEU A 108 -12.84 17.46 -7.71
CA LEU A 108 -12.63 17.69 -6.28
C LEU A 108 -13.77 18.49 -5.64
N ASP A 109 -14.47 19.31 -6.40
CA ASP A 109 -15.59 20.12 -5.92
C ASP A 109 -16.74 19.25 -5.38
N GLU A 110 -16.94 18.07 -5.97
CA GLU A 110 -17.90 17.08 -5.47
C GLU A 110 -17.56 16.55 -4.06
N LEU A 111 -16.30 16.56 -3.71
CA LEU A 111 -15.80 16.14 -2.39
C LEU A 111 -15.71 17.31 -1.40
N ALA A 112 -15.71 18.54 -1.86
CA ALA A 112 -15.51 19.73 -1.03
C ALA A 112 -16.77 20.14 -0.26
N GLY A 113 -17.98 19.72 -0.69
CA GLY A 113 -19.25 20.05 -0.07
C GLY A 113 -19.46 19.40 1.31
N ASP A 114 -20.43 19.92 2.09
CA ASP A 114 -20.77 19.41 3.43
C ASP A 114 -21.71 18.19 3.40
N GLY A 115 -22.22 17.83 2.24
CA GLY A 115 -23.14 16.70 2.06
C GLY A 115 -22.49 15.36 2.36
N ALA A 116 -23.30 14.37 2.79
CA ALA A 116 -22.85 12.99 2.95
C ALA A 116 -22.37 12.44 1.60
N THR A 117 -21.15 11.94 1.54
CA THR A 117 -20.52 11.45 0.31
C THR A 117 -20.01 10.03 0.50
N VAL A 118 -20.34 9.15 -0.44
CA VAL A 118 -19.77 7.81 -0.52
C VAL A 118 -18.70 7.77 -1.61
N ILE A 119 -17.47 7.47 -1.21
CA ILE A 119 -16.35 7.34 -2.15
C ILE A 119 -16.15 5.86 -2.47
N PHE A 120 -16.36 5.48 -3.72
CA PHE A 120 -16.01 4.14 -4.20
C PHE A 120 -14.53 4.08 -4.55
N LEU A 121 -13.77 3.35 -3.74
CA LEU A 121 -12.32 3.17 -3.92
C LEU A 121 -12.03 1.69 -4.21
N PRO A 122 -11.90 1.29 -5.48
CA PRO A 122 -11.47 -0.06 -5.80
C PRO A 122 -10.03 -0.32 -5.34
N HIS A 123 -9.70 -1.60 -5.13
CA HIS A 123 -8.37 -2.01 -4.65
C HIS A 123 -7.31 -1.85 -5.75
N PHE A 124 -6.82 -0.63 -5.91
CA PHE A 124 -5.67 -0.34 -6.77
C PHE A 124 -4.33 -0.44 -6.04
N VAL A 125 -3.29 -0.67 -6.81
CA VAL A 125 -1.92 -0.41 -6.36
C VAL A 125 -1.81 1.07 -5.97
N GLY A 126 -1.30 1.34 -4.77
CA GLY A 126 -1.17 2.72 -4.28
C GLY A 126 -2.38 3.25 -3.48
N LEU A 127 -3.33 2.41 -3.09
CA LEU A 127 -4.50 2.81 -2.29
C LEU A 127 -4.12 3.61 -1.02
N ASP A 128 -3.04 3.24 -0.32
CA ASP A 128 -2.58 3.97 0.86
C ASP A 128 -2.04 5.38 0.51
N ALA A 129 -1.47 5.56 -0.69
CA ALA A 129 -1.06 6.87 -1.19
C ALA A 129 -2.27 7.75 -1.57
N ALA A 130 -3.26 7.16 -2.24
CA ALA A 130 -4.52 7.83 -2.56
C ALA A 130 -5.23 8.30 -1.28
N TRP A 131 -5.30 7.42 -0.28
CA TRP A 131 -5.85 7.79 1.03
C TRP A 131 -5.09 8.93 1.70
N ALA A 132 -3.75 8.89 1.69
CA ALA A 132 -2.94 9.97 2.24
C ALA A 132 -3.19 11.30 1.51
N ALA A 133 -3.37 11.28 0.19
CA ALA A 133 -3.69 12.47 -0.60
C ALA A 133 -5.06 13.06 -0.20
N VAL A 134 -6.09 12.21 -0.09
CA VAL A 134 -7.43 12.63 0.38
C VAL A 134 -7.34 13.22 1.78
N ALA A 135 -6.72 12.52 2.72
CA ALA A 135 -6.63 12.97 4.12
C ALA A 135 -5.84 14.27 4.30
N LEU A 136 -4.88 14.56 3.41
CA LEU A 136 -4.06 15.77 3.47
C LEU A 136 -4.71 16.98 2.81
N GLN A 137 -5.48 16.79 1.73
CA GLN A 137 -5.99 17.86 0.89
C GLN A 137 -7.49 18.10 1.09
N MET A 138 -8.19 17.12 1.66
CA MET A 138 -9.63 17.20 1.96
C MET A 138 -9.88 16.72 3.40
N PRO A 139 -9.68 17.58 4.42
CA PRO A 139 -9.73 17.21 5.83
C PRO A 139 -11.17 17.04 6.34
N ARG A 140 -11.91 16.10 5.76
CA ARG A 140 -13.25 15.72 6.23
C ARG A 140 -13.19 14.48 7.11
N PRO A 141 -14.07 14.36 8.14
CA PRO A 141 -14.23 13.10 8.84
C PRO A 141 -14.60 11.99 7.87
N SER A 142 -13.87 10.90 7.88
CA SER A 142 -14.06 9.79 6.97
C SER A 142 -14.18 8.49 7.72
N THR A 143 -15.01 7.59 7.20
CA THR A 143 -15.24 6.25 7.75
C THR A 143 -14.95 5.20 6.70
N THR A 144 -14.25 4.14 7.08
CA THR A 144 -14.04 2.98 6.19
C THR A 144 -14.00 1.68 6.97
N ILE A 145 -14.24 0.58 6.28
CA ILE A 145 -14.15 -0.78 6.82
C ILE A 145 -12.78 -1.33 6.46
N TYR A 146 -12.15 -2.06 7.37
CA TYR A 146 -10.91 -2.75 7.09
C TYR A 146 -10.92 -4.16 7.68
N THR A 147 -10.03 -5.02 7.16
CA THR A 147 -9.83 -6.36 7.71
C THR A 147 -8.58 -6.38 8.59
N ASP A 148 -8.75 -6.83 9.82
CA ASP A 148 -7.66 -6.99 10.80
C ASP A 148 -6.57 -7.90 10.24
N GLN A 149 -5.33 -7.53 10.50
CA GLN A 149 -4.20 -8.40 10.17
C GLN A 149 -3.99 -9.42 11.30
N SER A 150 -3.65 -10.65 10.93
CA SER A 150 -3.36 -11.72 11.91
C SER A 150 -2.18 -11.36 12.82
N ASN A 151 -1.15 -10.72 12.29
CA ASN A 151 -0.06 -10.18 13.09
C ASN A 151 -0.46 -8.81 13.69
N LYS A 152 -0.73 -8.79 14.99
CA LYS A 152 -1.18 -7.57 15.70
C LYS A 152 -0.16 -6.43 15.75
N LEU A 153 1.13 -6.68 15.51
CA LEU A 153 2.12 -5.61 15.36
C LEU A 153 1.99 -4.92 14.01
N VAL A 154 1.88 -5.72 12.95
CA VAL A 154 1.63 -5.21 11.58
C VAL A 154 0.30 -4.48 11.54
N ASP A 155 -0.75 -5.03 12.14
CA ASP A 155 -2.07 -4.42 12.23
C ASP A 155 -2.01 -3.02 12.83
N ARG A 156 -1.43 -2.89 14.03
CA ARG A 156 -1.25 -1.59 14.70
C ARG A 156 -0.42 -0.60 13.89
N TRP A 157 0.61 -1.09 13.20
CA TRP A 157 1.45 -0.26 12.34
C TRP A 157 0.67 0.29 11.15
N ILE A 158 -0.13 -0.53 10.48
CA ILE A 158 -1.00 -0.13 9.36
C ILE A 158 -2.06 0.87 9.83
N LEU A 159 -2.76 0.58 10.92
CA LEU A 159 -3.79 1.48 11.47
C LEU A 159 -3.22 2.85 11.83
N ARG A 160 -2.04 2.87 12.47
CA ARG A 160 -1.35 4.12 12.80
C ARG A 160 -0.97 4.90 11.54
N GLY A 161 -0.47 4.22 10.52
CA GLY A 161 -0.11 4.83 9.25
C GLY A 161 -1.32 5.44 8.53
N ARG A 162 -2.43 4.72 8.46
CA ARG A 162 -3.66 5.18 7.82
C ARG A 162 -4.34 6.35 8.55
N ARG A 163 -4.22 6.41 9.87
CA ARG A 163 -4.77 7.50 10.71
C ARG A 163 -3.88 8.74 10.77
N ARG A 164 -2.72 8.72 10.12
CA ARG A 164 -1.70 9.74 10.31
C ARG A 164 -2.12 11.15 9.92
N PHE A 165 -2.92 11.31 8.87
CA PHE A 165 -3.18 12.63 8.25
C PHE A 165 -4.62 13.10 8.35
N GLY A 166 -5.51 12.33 8.92
CA GLY A 166 -6.91 12.72 8.93
C GLY A 166 -7.73 12.08 10.02
N ASN A 167 -8.97 12.56 10.16
CA ASN A 167 -9.95 12.03 11.08
C ASN A 167 -10.62 10.80 10.48
N LEU A 168 -9.88 9.68 10.42
CA LEU A 168 -10.34 8.41 9.88
C LEU A 168 -10.85 7.49 10.98
N ARG A 169 -12.12 7.13 10.91
CA ARG A 169 -12.71 6.05 11.70
C ARG A 169 -12.61 4.74 10.93
N LEU A 170 -11.92 3.77 11.49
CA LEU A 170 -11.74 2.44 10.92
C LEU A 170 -12.59 1.45 11.72
N PHE A 171 -13.51 0.79 11.03
CA PHE A 171 -14.30 -0.28 11.61
C PHE A 171 -13.74 -1.62 11.16
N GLY A 172 -13.35 -2.46 12.12
CA GLY A 172 -12.96 -3.83 11.85
C GLY A 172 -14.15 -4.63 11.32
N ARG A 173 -13.90 -5.53 10.40
CA ARG A 173 -14.90 -6.51 9.97
C ARG A 173 -15.06 -7.52 11.11
N ALA A 174 -16.28 -7.60 11.67
CA ALA A 174 -16.65 -8.63 12.62
C ALA A 174 -16.61 -10.02 11.99
#